data_d503d5a4d1cb2e9e68e6d1bbb7b6f57e
#
_entry.id   d503d5a4d1cb2e9e68e6d1bbb7b6f57e
#
_cell.length_a   1.000
_cell.length_b   1.000
_cell.length_c   1.000
_cell.angle_alpha   90.00
_cell.angle_beta   90.00
_cell.angle_gamma   90.00
#
_symmetry.space_group_name_H-M   'P 1'
#
loop_
_entity.id
_entity.type
_entity.pdbx_description
1 polymer ?
#
loop_
_entity_poly.entity_id
_entity_poly.type
_entity_poly.pdbx_seq_one_letter_code
_entity_poly.pdbx_strand_id
1 'polypeptide(L)'
;ALTAGLLAVRPKNGLVRIEAVDSPLQCPATNYGSAFSRAVEIAYPDHTRVLVSGTASISPRGHTEHADDVAAQVDRTIDVVGALLASRDLSWDDVTNGLAYIKRIEDAGAVTNRFERKRIEGLPLMIVNADICRDDLLFELEVNAISPRARDNHGLG
;
A
#
# COMPACT_ATOMS: atom_id res chain seq x y z
N ALA A 1 14.69 20.42 -7.67
CA ALA A 1 15.39 19.78 -6.54
C ALA A 1 14.77 18.40 -6.30
N LEU A 2 15.59 17.41 -6.00
CA LEU A 2 15.15 16.07 -5.59
C LEU A 2 15.34 15.94 -4.08
N THR A 3 14.31 15.49 -3.37
CA THR A 3 14.39 15.13 -1.95
C THR A 3 14.12 13.63 -1.83
N ALA A 4 14.98 12.92 -1.11
CA ALA A 4 14.80 11.49 -0.82
C ALA A 4 14.81 11.25 0.68
N GLY A 5 13.87 10.44 1.16
CA GLY A 5 13.81 9.95 2.54
C GLY A 5 14.15 8.46 2.57
N LEU A 6 14.80 8.01 3.63
CA LEU A 6 15.15 6.61 3.84
C LEU A 6 14.78 6.18 5.25
N LEU A 7 14.06 5.06 5.36
CA LEU A 7 13.88 4.32 6.60
C LEU A 7 14.63 3.00 6.51
N ALA A 8 15.57 2.75 7.43
CA ALA A 8 16.27 1.47 7.51
C ALA A 8 16.06 0.84 8.89
N VAL A 9 15.74 -0.45 8.89
CA VAL A 9 15.56 -1.24 10.11
C VAL A 9 16.57 -2.37 10.13
N ARG A 10 17.37 -2.46 11.20
CA ARG A 10 18.33 -3.54 11.43
C ARG A 10 17.97 -4.29 12.71
N PRO A 11 17.42 -5.51 12.62
CA PRO A 11 17.16 -6.34 13.79
C PRO A 11 18.45 -6.66 14.54
N LYS A 12 18.48 -6.50 15.88
CA LYS A 12 19.66 -6.78 16.70
C LYS A 12 19.56 -8.10 17.46
N ASN A 13 18.37 -8.51 17.86
CA ASN A 13 18.17 -9.59 18.85
C ASN A 13 17.24 -10.70 18.37
N GLY A 14 16.94 -10.78 17.08
CA GLY A 14 15.96 -11.75 16.57
C GLY A 14 14.51 -11.47 16.97
N LEU A 15 14.26 -10.40 17.71
CA LEU A 15 12.91 -10.01 18.17
C LEU A 15 12.09 -9.30 17.10
N VAL A 16 12.76 -8.77 16.07
CA VAL A 16 12.12 -8.10 14.93
C VAL A 16 12.32 -8.95 13.70
N ARG A 17 11.25 -9.28 13.00
CA ARG A 17 11.29 -9.93 11.68
C ARG A 17 10.92 -8.92 10.60
N ILE A 18 11.56 -9.05 9.44
CA ILE A 18 11.28 -8.23 8.26
C ILE A 18 11.09 -9.19 7.10
N GLU A 19 9.96 -9.10 6.44
CA GLU A 19 9.60 -9.96 5.31
C GLU A 19 9.03 -9.12 4.16
N ALA A 20 9.42 -9.45 2.93
CA ALA A 20 8.74 -8.94 1.75
C ALA A 20 7.37 -9.63 1.63
N VAL A 21 6.36 -8.85 1.24
CA VAL A 21 4.98 -9.32 1.08
C VAL A 21 4.63 -9.29 -0.40
N ASP A 22 4.26 -10.44 -0.94
CA ASP A 22 3.76 -10.57 -2.30
C ASP A 22 2.29 -10.17 -2.37
N SER A 23 1.89 -9.58 -3.50
CA SER A 23 0.49 -9.23 -3.74
C SER A 23 -0.30 -10.46 -4.19
N PRO A 24 -1.48 -10.72 -3.59
CA PRO A 24 -2.38 -11.77 -4.08
C PRO A 24 -2.95 -11.46 -5.48
N LEU A 25 -2.96 -10.19 -5.89
CA LEU A 25 -3.65 -9.73 -7.10
C LEU A 25 -2.72 -9.16 -8.18
N GLN A 26 -1.40 -9.08 -7.91
CA GLN A 26 -0.41 -8.57 -8.87
C GLN A 26 0.84 -9.45 -8.86
N CYS A 27 1.52 -9.53 -10.00
CA CYS A 27 2.82 -10.19 -10.05
C CYS A 27 3.88 -9.42 -9.26
N PRO A 28 4.99 -10.08 -8.85
CA PRO A 28 6.16 -9.39 -8.33
C PRO A 28 6.64 -8.30 -9.29
N ALA A 29 7.04 -7.15 -8.75
CA ALA A 29 7.50 -6.02 -9.54
C ALA A 29 8.73 -6.35 -10.41
N THR A 30 9.54 -7.28 -9.97
CA THR A 30 10.70 -7.81 -10.69
C THR A 30 10.36 -8.46 -12.03
N ASN A 31 9.12 -8.96 -12.21
CA ASN A 31 8.68 -9.58 -13.46
C ASN A 31 8.61 -8.61 -14.64
N TYR A 32 8.53 -7.31 -14.37
CA TYR A 32 8.56 -6.26 -15.38
C TYR A 32 9.72 -5.27 -15.19
N GLY A 33 10.79 -5.71 -14.52
CA GLY A 33 12.06 -4.97 -14.44
C GLY A 33 12.14 -3.92 -13.33
N SER A 34 11.17 -3.88 -12.42
CA SER A 34 11.20 -2.98 -11.26
C SER A 34 11.85 -3.66 -10.05
N ALA A 35 12.54 -2.87 -9.22
CA ALA A 35 13.34 -3.37 -8.09
C ALA A 35 12.73 -2.97 -6.73
N PHE A 36 11.45 -3.33 -6.50
CA PHE A 36 10.79 -3.09 -5.22
C PHE A 36 9.90 -4.28 -4.83
N SER A 37 9.60 -4.41 -3.52
CA SER A 37 8.62 -5.35 -3.00
C SER A 37 7.24 -4.70 -2.98
N ARG A 38 6.16 -5.48 -3.18
CA ARG A 38 4.78 -4.96 -3.14
C ARG A 38 4.43 -4.37 -1.79
N ALA A 39 4.88 -5.03 -0.73
CA ALA A 39 4.89 -4.49 0.61
C ALA A 39 6.02 -5.10 1.43
N VAL A 40 6.29 -4.52 2.59
CA VAL A 40 7.20 -5.06 3.60
C VAL A 40 6.48 -5.13 4.93
N GLU A 41 6.49 -6.31 5.55
CA GLU A 41 6.07 -6.50 6.92
C GLU A 41 7.25 -6.37 7.87
N ILE A 42 7.08 -5.60 8.94
CA ILE A 42 8.00 -5.51 10.05
C ILE A 42 7.26 -5.95 11.32
N ALA A 43 7.56 -7.15 11.79
CA ALA A 43 6.95 -7.71 12.99
C ALA A 43 7.82 -7.37 14.21
N TYR A 44 7.31 -6.49 15.07
CA TYR A 44 7.85 -6.15 16.38
C TYR A 44 7.25 -7.06 17.47
N PRO A 45 7.80 -7.09 18.68
CA PRO A 45 7.25 -7.90 19.77
C PRO A 45 5.81 -7.54 20.17
N ASP A 46 5.41 -6.29 20.02
CA ASP A 46 4.15 -5.71 20.50
C ASP A 46 3.20 -5.28 19.37
N HIS A 47 3.70 -5.15 18.14
CA HIS A 47 2.89 -4.74 16.99
C HIS A 47 3.46 -5.27 15.68
N THR A 48 2.65 -5.27 14.64
CA THR A 48 3.07 -5.51 13.27
C THR A 48 2.85 -4.24 12.46
N ARG A 49 3.83 -3.88 11.64
CA ARG A 49 3.74 -2.77 10.69
C ARG A 49 3.87 -3.31 9.27
N VAL A 50 2.97 -2.89 8.40
CA VAL A 50 3.02 -3.19 6.97
C VAL A 50 3.17 -1.88 6.19
N LEU A 51 4.20 -1.84 5.35
CA LEU A 51 4.52 -0.74 4.46
C LEU A 51 4.16 -1.19 3.04
N VAL A 52 3.05 -0.72 2.51
CA VAL A 52 2.63 -0.99 1.13
C VAL A 52 3.28 0.03 0.21
N SER A 53 4.07 -0.45 -0.74
CA SER A 53 4.73 0.39 -1.75
C SER A 53 3.71 0.98 -2.72
N GLY A 54 4.11 1.98 -3.48
CA GLY A 54 3.32 2.57 -4.55
C GLY A 54 2.63 1.50 -5.39
N THR A 55 1.30 1.47 -5.29
CA THR A 55 0.44 0.47 -5.92
C THR A 55 -0.52 1.19 -6.86
N ALA A 56 -0.60 0.70 -8.09
CA ALA A 56 -1.43 1.25 -9.13
C ALA A 56 -2.27 0.15 -9.81
N SER A 57 -3.11 0.54 -10.77
CA SER A 57 -3.99 -0.37 -11.52
C SER A 57 -3.19 -1.22 -12.52
N ILE A 58 -2.51 -2.25 -12.01
CA ILE A 58 -1.67 -3.18 -12.75
C ILE A 58 -2.26 -4.59 -12.66
N SER A 59 -2.34 -5.27 -13.81
CA SER A 59 -2.79 -6.66 -13.91
C SER A 59 -1.77 -7.66 -13.32
N PRO A 60 -2.19 -8.92 -13.09
CA PRO A 60 -1.27 -10.01 -12.72
C PRO A 60 -0.16 -10.27 -13.76
N ARG A 61 -0.31 -9.75 -14.99
CA ARG A 61 0.69 -9.87 -16.06
C ARG A 61 1.60 -8.64 -16.18
N GLY A 62 1.45 -7.64 -15.28
CA GLY A 62 2.27 -6.43 -15.26
C GLY A 62 1.85 -5.34 -16.25
N HIS A 63 0.68 -5.45 -16.87
CA HIS A 63 0.13 -4.42 -17.77
C HIS A 63 -0.78 -3.46 -16.99
N THR A 64 -0.84 -2.20 -17.41
CA THR A 64 -1.83 -1.24 -16.92
C THR A 64 -3.24 -1.72 -17.25
N GLU A 65 -4.13 -1.68 -16.26
CA GLU A 65 -5.57 -1.90 -16.41
C GLU A 65 -6.30 -0.55 -16.33
N HIS A 66 -7.41 -0.44 -17.04
CA HIS A 66 -8.28 0.75 -17.04
C HIS A 66 -7.58 2.04 -17.48
N ALA A 67 -6.76 1.97 -18.57
CA ALA A 67 -6.20 3.17 -19.18
C ALA A 67 -7.29 4.22 -19.41
N ASP A 68 -6.98 5.49 -19.19
CA ASP A 68 -7.88 6.65 -19.33
C ASP A 68 -9.12 6.71 -18.40
N ASP A 69 -9.31 5.72 -17.50
CA ASP A 69 -10.39 5.69 -16.50
C ASP A 69 -9.84 5.76 -15.07
N VAL A 70 -9.68 6.98 -14.55
CA VAL A 70 -9.17 7.21 -13.19
C VAL A 70 -10.04 6.54 -12.12
N ALA A 71 -11.36 6.52 -12.28
CA ALA A 71 -12.27 5.95 -11.29
C ALA A 71 -12.09 4.42 -11.21
N ALA A 72 -11.97 3.75 -12.34
CA ALA A 72 -11.68 2.31 -12.37
C ALA A 72 -10.26 2.00 -11.90
N GLN A 73 -9.27 2.85 -12.19
CA GLN A 73 -7.92 2.69 -11.65
C GLN A 73 -7.90 2.82 -10.12
N VAL A 74 -8.64 3.77 -9.54
CA VAL A 74 -8.77 3.92 -8.08
C VAL A 74 -9.42 2.67 -7.48
N ASP A 75 -10.54 2.20 -8.04
CA ASP A 75 -11.23 0.99 -7.54
C ASP A 75 -10.31 -0.23 -7.56
N ARG A 76 -9.60 -0.46 -8.67
CA ARG A 76 -8.66 -1.57 -8.79
C ARG A 76 -7.50 -1.46 -7.80
N THR A 77 -6.96 -0.27 -7.60
CA THR A 77 -5.87 -0.04 -6.65
C THR A 77 -6.32 -0.29 -5.21
N ILE A 78 -7.52 0.18 -4.83
CA ILE A 78 -8.12 -0.08 -3.51
C ILE A 78 -8.26 -1.60 -3.29
N ASP A 79 -8.73 -2.35 -4.29
CA ASP A 79 -8.88 -3.80 -4.17
C ASP A 79 -7.53 -4.51 -3.99
N VAL A 80 -6.49 -4.08 -4.70
CA VAL A 80 -5.14 -4.64 -4.59
C VAL A 80 -4.52 -4.35 -3.21
N VAL A 81 -4.62 -3.10 -2.74
CA VAL A 81 -4.10 -2.71 -1.41
C VAL A 81 -4.88 -3.43 -0.31
N GLY A 82 -6.21 -3.51 -0.42
CA GLY A 82 -7.04 -4.25 0.53
C GLY A 82 -6.67 -5.73 0.60
N ALA A 83 -6.38 -6.36 -0.54
CA ALA A 83 -5.91 -7.75 -0.58
C ALA A 83 -4.52 -7.93 0.05
N LEU A 84 -3.61 -6.96 -0.13
CA LEU A 84 -2.29 -6.96 0.53
C LEU A 84 -2.44 -6.87 2.05
N LEU A 85 -3.26 -5.94 2.55
CA LEU A 85 -3.55 -5.80 3.98
C LEU A 85 -4.17 -7.09 4.54
N ALA A 86 -5.20 -7.61 3.89
CA ALA A 86 -5.89 -8.84 4.31
C ALA A 86 -4.97 -10.07 4.33
N SER A 87 -3.97 -10.14 3.46
CA SER A 87 -2.97 -11.22 3.46
C SER A 87 -2.10 -11.25 4.72
N ARG A 88 -2.17 -10.21 5.54
CA ARG A 88 -1.44 -10.02 6.81
C ARG A 88 -2.39 -9.79 8.00
N ASP A 89 -3.65 -10.22 7.87
CA ASP A 89 -4.69 -10.06 8.90
C ASP A 89 -4.93 -8.59 9.29
N LEU A 90 -4.72 -7.66 8.35
CA LEU A 90 -4.95 -6.23 8.47
C LEU A 90 -6.13 -5.78 7.61
N SER A 91 -6.71 -4.65 7.96
CA SER A 91 -7.81 -3.99 7.25
C SER A 91 -7.48 -2.52 6.95
N TRP A 92 -8.40 -1.81 6.32
CA TRP A 92 -8.30 -0.37 6.14
C TRP A 92 -8.34 0.40 7.47
N ASP A 93 -8.94 -0.15 8.53
CA ASP A 93 -9.00 0.44 9.87
C ASP A 93 -7.61 0.46 10.55
N ASP A 94 -6.69 -0.40 10.12
CA ASP A 94 -5.32 -0.45 10.63
C ASP A 94 -4.39 0.55 9.92
N VAL A 95 -4.86 1.24 8.86
CA VAL A 95 -4.05 2.20 8.11
C VAL A 95 -3.85 3.47 8.92
N THR A 96 -2.60 3.82 9.18
CA THR A 96 -2.21 4.99 9.98
C THR A 96 -1.89 6.23 9.15
N ASN A 97 -1.50 6.05 7.90
CA ASN A 97 -1.32 7.12 6.92
C ASN A 97 -1.20 6.55 5.51
N GLY A 98 -1.48 7.40 4.51
CA GLY A 98 -1.30 7.07 3.11
C GLY A 98 -1.02 8.28 2.24
N LEU A 99 -0.42 8.01 1.07
CA LEU A 99 -0.21 8.98 0.00
C LEU A 99 -0.91 8.49 -1.25
N ALA A 100 -1.83 9.28 -1.77
CA ALA A 100 -2.51 9.07 -3.03
C ALA A 100 -1.94 10.02 -4.08
N TYR A 101 -1.22 9.48 -5.03
CA TYR A 101 -0.67 10.24 -6.15
C TYR A 101 -1.69 10.29 -7.28
N ILE A 102 -1.95 11.48 -7.78
CA ILE A 102 -2.84 11.71 -8.94
C ILE A 102 -2.07 12.46 -10.02
N LYS A 103 -2.22 12.02 -11.26
CA LYS A 103 -1.56 12.64 -12.40
C LYS A 103 -2.17 13.99 -12.78
N ARG A 104 -3.47 14.17 -12.52
CA ARG A 104 -4.24 15.39 -12.82
C ARG A 104 -4.98 15.85 -11.57
N ILE A 105 -4.82 17.13 -11.22
CA ILE A 105 -5.41 17.67 -9.99
C ILE A 105 -6.96 17.62 -10.00
N GLU A 106 -7.57 17.69 -11.16
CA GLU A 106 -9.01 17.57 -11.35
C GLU A 106 -9.58 16.19 -10.97
N ASP A 107 -8.73 15.16 -10.90
CA ASP A 107 -9.13 13.80 -10.52
C ASP A 107 -9.25 13.61 -9.00
N ALA A 108 -8.88 14.59 -8.17
CA ALA A 108 -8.93 14.49 -6.71
C ALA A 108 -10.34 14.14 -6.18
N GLY A 109 -11.38 14.75 -6.77
CA GLY A 109 -12.77 14.44 -6.41
C GLY A 109 -13.18 12.99 -6.74
N ALA A 110 -12.66 12.43 -7.82
CA ALA A 110 -12.90 11.03 -8.17
C ALA A 110 -12.30 10.08 -7.13
N VAL A 111 -11.07 10.37 -6.65
CA VAL A 111 -10.41 9.60 -5.59
C VAL A 111 -11.26 9.58 -4.33
N THR A 112 -11.63 10.75 -3.79
CA THR A 112 -12.44 10.87 -2.57
C THR A 112 -13.75 10.10 -2.68
N ASN A 113 -14.48 10.28 -3.79
CA ASN A 113 -15.75 9.60 -4.02
C ASN A 113 -15.62 8.06 -4.06
N ARG A 114 -14.49 7.53 -4.54
CA ARG A 114 -14.29 6.08 -4.59
C ARG A 114 -14.02 5.48 -3.22
N PHE A 115 -13.21 6.13 -2.39
CA PHE A 115 -12.99 5.72 -1.00
C PHE A 115 -14.32 5.74 -0.21
N GLU A 116 -15.12 6.79 -0.33
CA GLU A 116 -16.44 6.88 0.31
C GLU A 116 -17.39 5.76 -0.13
N ARG A 117 -17.48 5.47 -1.44
CA ARG A 117 -18.33 4.39 -1.97
C ARG A 117 -17.90 3.02 -1.47
N LYS A 118 -16.62 2.80 -1.25
CA LYS A 118 -16.08 1.57 -0.68
C LYS A 118 -16.16 1.54 0.86
N ARG A 119 -16.76 2.59 1.47
CA ARG A 119 -16.89 2.75 2.92
C ARG A 119 -15.57 2.74 3.66
N ILE A 120 -14.54 3.27 3.03
CA ILE A 120 -13.23 3.51 3.62
C ILE A 120 -13.22 4.96 4.08
N GLU A 121 -13.72 5.20 5.30
CA GLU A 121 -13.88 6.54 5.86
C GLU A 121 -12.79 6.84 6.90
N GLY A 122 -12.50 8.12 7.11
CA GLY A 122 -11.55 8.56 8.13
C GLY A 122 -10.09 8.17 7.87
N LEU A 123 -9.78 7.68 6.66
CA LEU A 123 -8.42 7.32 6.28
C LEU A 123 -7.51 8.57 6.30
N PRO A 124 -6.38 8.56 7.04
CA PRO A 124 -5.43 9.68 7.04
C PRO A 124 -4.63 9.69 5.73
N LEU A 125 -5.29 10.13 4.65
CA LEU A 125 -4.79 10.11 3.29
C LEU A 125 -4.44 11.53 2.83
N MET A 126 -3.22 11.71 2.33
CA MET A 126 -2.80 12.92 1.64
C MET A 126 -2.87 12.69 0.13
N ILE A 127 -3.59 13.56 -0.60
CA ILE A 127 -3.63 13.54 -2.06
C ILE A 127 -2.54 14.47 -2.59
N VAL A 128 -1.69 13.94 -3.46
CA VAL A 128 -0.54 14.65 -4.04
C VAL A 128 -0.65 14.64 -5.56
N ASN A 129 -0.57 15.81 -6.19
CA ASN A 129 -0.45 15.90 -7.63
C ASN A 129 1.01 15.66 -8.03
N ALA A 130 1.28 14.55 -8.70
CA ALA A 130 2.61 14.15 -9.14
C ALA A 130 2.54 13.31 -10.41
N ASP A 131 3.65 13.23 -11.11
CA ASP A 131 3.79 12.28 -12.23
C ASP A 131 3.91 10.85 -11.70
N ILE A 132 3.44 9.88 -12.49
CA ILE A 132 3.45 8.45 -12.17
C ILE A 132 4.31 7.74 -13.21
N CYS A 133 4.93 6.65 -12.82
CA CYS A 133 5.98 5.96 -13.58
C CYS A 133 5.57 5.45 -14.99
N ARG A 134 4.28 5.46 -15.33
CA ARG A 134 3.77 5.12 -16.67
C ARG A 134 2.78 6.18 -17.14
N ASP A 135 2.78 6.44 -18.43
CA ASP A 135 1.93 7.48 -19.03
C ASP A 135 0.44 7.20 -18.90
N ASP A 136 0.05 5.93 -18.92
CA ASP A 136 -1.32 5.44 -18.83
C ASP A 136 -1.82 5.20 -17.40
N LEU A 137 -0.98 5.41 -16.37
CA LEU A 137 -1.38 5.41 -14.97
C LEU A 137 -1.78 6.82 -14.52
N LEU A 138 -2.96 6.92 -13.93
CA LEU A 138 -3.57 8.17 -13.45
C LEU A 138 -3.60 8.26 -11.93
N PHE A 139 -3.42 7.11 -11.24
CA PHE A 139 -3.53 6.98 -9.79
C PHE A 139 -2.54 5.96 -9.25
N GLU A 140 -1.94 6.29 -8.11
CA GLU A 140 -1.07 5.40 -7.32
C GLU A 140 -1.31 5.63 -5.84
N LEU A 141 -1.21 4.58 -5.02
CA LEU A 141 -1.48 4.63 -3.59
C LEU A 141 -0.38 3.94 -2.79
N GLU A 142 0.15 4.64 -1.78
CA GLU A 142 0.99 4.10 -0.73
C GLU A 142 0.24 4.14 0.60
N VAL A 143 0.36 3.10 1.42
CA VAL A 143 -0.19 3.12 2.78
C VAL A 143 0.77 2.48 3.79
N ASN A 144 0.69 2.97 5.02
CA ASN A 144 1.28 2.34 6.18
C ASN A 144 0.17 1.86 7.11
N ALA A 145 0.23 0.61 7.51
CA ALA A 145 -0.73 0.02 8.45
C ALA A 145 0.00 -0.54 9.68
N ILE A 146 -0.63 -0.43 10.84
CA ILE A 146 -0.10 -0.93 12.11
C ILE A 146 -1.23 -1.63 12.86
N SER A 147 -1.00 -2.88 13.26
CA SER A 147 -1.91 -3.60 14.15
C SER A 147 -1.17 -4.04 15.41
N PRO A 148 -1.78 -3.91 16.60
CA PRO A 148 -1.21 -4.45 17.82
C PRO A 148 -1.15 -5.97 17.72
N ARG A 149 -0.03 -6.58 18.11
CA ARG A 149 0.05 -8.02 18.27
C ARG A 149 -0.68 -8.41 19.55
N ALA A 150 -1.52 -9.44 19.47
CA ALA A 150 -2.01 -10.09 20.68
C ALA A 150 -0.78 -10.49 21.53
N ARG A 151 -0.69 -10.01 22.76
CA ARG A 151 0.31 -10.52 23.69
C ARG A 151 -0.01 -12.00 23.89
N ASP A 152 0.87 -12.87 23.42
CA ASP A 152 0.81 -14.26 23.82
C ASP A 152 0.94 -14.27 25.36
N ASN A 153 -0.19 -14.46 26.03
CA ASN A 153 -0.23 -14.77 27.45
C ASN A 153 0.33 -16.18 27.67
N HIS A 154 1.59 -16.40 27.29
CA HIS A 154 2.31 -17.56 27.79
C HIS A 154 2.71 -17.26 29.21
N GLY A 155 1.93 -17.89 30.09
CA GLY A 155 1.89 -17.77 31.51
C GLY A 155 3.25 -17.70 32.18
N LEU A 156 3.32 -16.80 33.13
CA LEU A 156 4.08 -17.01 34.36
C LEU A 156 3.40 -18.18 35.08
N GLY A 157 3.92 -19.38 34.87
CA GLY A 157 3.73 -20.55 35.71
C GLY A 157 5.01 -20.83 36.46
#